data_255a698c48c0a531089734b5348fa72d
#
_entry.id   255a698c48c0a531089734b5348fa72d
#
_cell.length_a   1.000
_cell.length_b   1.000
_cell.length_c   1.000
_cell.angle_alpha   90.00
_cell.angle_beta   90.00
_cell.angle_gamma   90.00
#
_symmetry.space_group_name_H-M   'P 1'
#
loop_
_entity.id
_entity.type
_entity.pdbx_description
1 polymer ?
#
loop_
_entity_poly.entity_id
_entity_poly.type
_entity_poly.pdbx_seq_one_letter_code
_entity_poly.pdbx_strand_id
1 'polypeptide(L)'
;LLGIENLGKGLGTQIKKHTKKNNPRIVVGHDYRSYSEEIKLALKNGLISTGCFVEDIGLSLSPMVYFAQFNLDADAVAMVTASHNENGWTGVKMGIKKGLTHAPDEMKELKEITLSQNFTKGNGDEKYIKDFAKVYKEDLISKNKLKKKIRAVVACGNGTAGIFAPDILRGIGCEVVELDCNLDWNFPKYNPNPEDLEMLHAIVKSVKENNADIGFGFDGDGD
;
A
#
# COMPACT_ATOMS: atom_id res chain seq x y z
N LEU A 1 -17.20 0.84 -10.73
CA LEU A 1 -16.43 2.03 -10.27
C LEU A 1 -17.26 3.04 -9.49
N LEU A 2 -18.58 3.23 -9.79
CA LEU A 2 -19.45 4.17 -9.06
C LEU A 2 -19.48 3.91 -7.54
N GLY A 3 -19.49 2.64 -7.11
CA GLY A 3 -19.41 2.28 -5.68
C GLY A 3 -18.11 2.74 -5.02
N ILE A 4 -17.00 2.68 -5.74
CA ILE A 4 -15.68 3.13 -5.26
C ILE A 4 -15.63 4.66 -5.17
N GLU A 5 -16.20 5.35 -6.15
CA GLU A 5 -16.32 6.82 -6.09
C GLU A 5 -17.18 7.26 -4.88
N ASN A 6 -18.29 6.57 -4.62
CA ASN A 6 -19.12 6.82 -3.45
C ASN A 6 -18.38 6.50 -2.13
N LEU A 7 -17.54 5.46 -2.11
CA LEU A 7 -16.64 5.20 -0.96
C LEU A 7 -15.67 6.38 -0.76
N GLY A 8 -15.09 6.91 -1.84
CA GLY A 8 -14.24 8.10 -1.80
C GLY A 8 -14.96 9.34 -1.25
N LYS A 9 -16.21 9.57 -1.67
CA LYS A 9 -17.06 10.65 -1.13
C LYS A 9 -17.36 10.44 0.35
N GLY A 10 -17.66 9.19 0.76
CA GLY A 10 -17.87 8.83 2.16
C GLY A 10 -16.64 9.09 3.02
N LEU A 11 -15.48 8.61 2.57
CA LEU A 11 -14.21 8.79 3.26
C LEU A 11 -13.83 10.28 3.35
N GLY A 12 -13.94 11.05 2.28
CA GLY A 12 -13.66 12.49 2.29
C GLY A 12 -14.57 13.25 3.24
N THR A 13 -15.86 12.89 3.30
CA THR A 13 -16.83 13.44 4.26
C THR A 13 -16.42 13.13 5.70
N GLN A 14 -16.03 11.88 5.97
CA GLN A 14 -15.56 11.45 7.28
C GLN A 14 -14.29 12.18 7.71
N ILE A 15 -13.30 12.30 6.81
CA ILE A 15 -12.04 13.01 7.09
C ILE A 15 -12.34 14.48 7.47
N LYS A 16 -13.18 15.16 6.72
CA LYS A 16 -13.57 16.55 7.03
C LYS A 16 -14.26 16.68 8.38
N LYS A 17 -15.11 15.71 8.74
CA LYS A 17 -15.80 15.68 10.03
C LYS A 17 -14.81 15.55 11.19
N HIS A 18 -13.80 14.68 11.05
CA HIS A 18 -12.81 14.40 12.11
C HIS A 18 -11.73 15.49 12.20
N THR A 19 -11.23 15.99 11.09
CA THR A 19 -10.16 16.99 11.05
C THR A 19 -10.64 18.42 11.27
N LYS A 20 -11.92 18.72 11.01
CA LYS A 20 -12.51 20.07 10.97
C LYS A 20 -11.85 20.99 9.95
N LYS A 21 -11.11 20.44 8.98
CA LYS A 21 -10.45 21.20 7.90
C LYS A 21 -11.36 21.32 6.67
N ASN A 22 -11.26 22.43 5.96
CA ASN A 22 -11.97 22.62 4.69
C ASN A 22 -11.35 21.77 3.57
N ASN A 23 -10.02 21.70 3.51
CA ASN A 23 -9.24 20.97 2.52
C ASN A 23 -8.26 20.01 3.23
N PRO A 24 -8.73 18.93 3.87
CA PRO A 24 -7.85 17.96 4.49
C PRO A 24 -7.01 17.25 3.43
N ARG A 25 -5.77 16.92 3.80
CA ARG A 25 -4.81 16.23 2.93
C ARG A 25 -4.90 14.73 3.12
N ILE A 26 -4.96 13.99 2.02
CA ILE A 26 -4.98 12.52 2.04
C ILE A 26 -3.93 11.95 1.08
N VAL A 27 -3.10 11.04 1.57
CA VAL A 27 -2.22 10.24 0.72
C VAL A 27 -2.98 9.06 0.12
N VAL A 28 -2.80 8.84 -1.18
CA VAL A 28 -3.39 7.70 -1.89
C VAL A 28 -2.31 6.93 -2.65
N GLY A 29 -2.33 5.61 -2.51
CA GLY A 29 -1.46 4.68 -3.25
C GLY A 29 -2.22 3.45 -3.74
N HIS A 30 -1.56 2.59 -4.52
CA HIS A 30 -2.13 1.32 -4.99
C HIS A 30 -1.06 0.24 -5.14
N ASP A 31 -1.48 -1.03 -5.07
CA ASP A 31 -0.65 -2.20 -5.35
C ASP A 31 -0.53 -2.51 -6.85
N TYR A 32 0.29 -3.51 -7.19
CA TYR A 32 0.50 -3.93 -8.57
C TYR A 32 -0.52 -5.00 -9.00
N ARG A 33 -1.78 -4.59 -9.12
CA ARG A 33 -2.83 -5.38 -9.78
C ARG A 33 -3.34 -4.61 -11.00
N SER A 34 -3.71 -5.31 -12.07
CA SER A 34 -4.09 -4.70 -13.34
C SER A 34 -5.22 -3.67 -13.27
N TYR A 35 -6.05 -3.77 -12.24
CA TYR A 35 -7.22 -2.91 -12.01
C TYR A 35 -7.04 -1.89 -10.87
N SER A 36 -5.97 -1.97 -10.08
CA SER A 36 -5.81 -1.13 -8.88
C SER A 36 -5.68 0.36 -9.20
N GLU A 37 -5.04 0.71 -10.31
CA GLU A 37 -4.91 2.11 -10.72
C GLU A 37 -6.27 2.72 -11.10
N GLU A 38 -7.12 1.99 -11.84
CA GLU A 38 -8.46 2.45 -12.22
C GLU A 38 -9.36 2.61 -10.97
N ILE A 39 -9.25 1.70 -10.02
CA ILE A 39 -9.96 1.78 -8.73
C ILE A 39 -9.48 2.98 -7.92
N LYS A 40 -8.16 3.22 -7.86
CA LYS A 40 -7.58 4.40 -7.22
C LYS A 40 -8.11 5.69 -7.84
N LEU A 41 -8.21 5.76 -9.17
CA LEU A 41 -8.73 6.93 -9.86
C LEU A 41 -10.19 7.23 -9.46
N ALA A 42 -11.05 6.20 -9.41
CA ALA A 42 -12.42 6.37 -8.96
C ALA A 42 -12.51 6.84 -7.49
N LEU A 43 -11.67 6.28 -6.61
CA LEU A 43 -11.58 6.69 -5.20
C LEU A 43 -11.16 8.16 -5.07
N LYS A 44 -10.12 8.57 -5.83
CA LYS A 44 -9.63 9.95 -5.88
C LYS A 44 -10.71 10.93 -6.31
N ASN A 45 -11.45 10.62 -7.38
CA ASN A 45 -12.53 11.46 -7.86
C ASN A 45 -13.57 11.73 -6.76
N GLY A 46 -13.92 10.68 -5.99
CA GLY A 46 -14.80 10.82 -4.84
C GLY A 46 -14.23 11.75 -3.77
N LEU A 47 -12.98 11.58 -3.39
CA LEU A 47 -12.29 12.40 -2.39
C LEU A 47 -12.21 13.88 -2.81
N ILE A 48 -11.80 14.15 -4.04
CA ILE A 48 -11.68 15.50 -4.60
C ILE A 48 -13.03 16.20 -4.61
N SER A 49 -14.11 15.50 -4.97
CA SER A 49 -15.46 16.04 -5.01
C SER A 49 -16.00 16.50 -3.64
N THR A 50 -15.37 16.06 -2.56
CA THR A 50 -15.69 16.48 -1.18
C THR A 50 -14.83 17.64 -0.68
N GLY A 51 -13.82 18.06 -1.45
CA GLY A 51 -12.90 19.14 -1.10
C GLY A 51 -11.59 18.66 -0.48
N CYS A 52 -11.27 17.37 -0.51
CA CYS A 52 -9.97 16.87 -0.06
C CYS A 52 -8.86 17.25 -1.06
N PHE A 53 -7.66 17.49 -0.53
CA PHE A 53 -6.44 17.57 -1.35
C PHE A 53 -5.76 16.19 -1.36
N VAL A 54 -5.68 15.58 -2.53
CA VAL A 54 -5.16 14.23 -2.71
C VAL A 54 -3.69 14.26 -3.10
N GLU A 55 -2.84 13.59 -2.32
CA GLU A 55 -1.43 13.36 -2.63
C GLU A 55 -1.26 11.92 -3.13
N ASP A 56 -1.21 11.79 -4.46
CA ASP A 56 -1.06 10.49 -5.12
C ASP A 56 0.41 10.10 -5.18
N ILE A 57 0.80 9.04 -4.49
CA ILE A 57 2.17 8.51 -4.48
C ILE A 57 2.37 7.34 -5.45
N GLY A 58 1.36 7.01 -6.25
CA GLY A 58 1.42 5.97 -7.29
C GLY A 58 1.50 4.54 -6.74
N LEU A 59 2.25 3.70 -7.46
CA LEU A 59 2.50 2.31 -7.06
C LEU A 59 3.25 2.25 -5.73
N SER A 60 2.67 1.57 -4.75
CA SER A 60 3.08 1.67 -3.36
C SER A 60 2.95 0.34 -2.62
N LEU A 61 3.68 0.22 -1.53
CA LEU A 61 3.44 -0.76 -0.48
C LEU A 61 2.49 -0.18 0.57
N SER A 62 1.73 -1.02 1.27
CA SER A 62 0.91 -0.59 2.41
C SER A 62 1.73 0.17 3.47
N PRO A 63 2.88 -0.33 3.94
CA PRO A 63 3.70 0.43 4.90
C PRO A 63 4.23 1.75 4.34
N MET A 64 4.45 1.85 3.02
CA MET A 64 4.89 3.10 2.37
C MET A 64 3.80 4.18 2.42
N VAL A 65 2.53 3.80 2.28
CA VAL A 65 1.40 4.75 2.37
C VAL A 65 1.30 5.34 3.78
N TYR A 66 1.47 4.51 4.82
CA TYR A 66 1.51 5.01 6.21
C TYR A 66 2.74 5.86 6.49
N PHE A 67 3.90 5.49 5.96
CA PHE A 67 5.11 6.33 6.03
C PHE A 67 4.86 7.70 5.37
N ALA A 68 4.20 7.72 4.22
CA ALA A 68 3.88 8.95 3.51
C ALA A 68 2.97 9.88 4.32
N GLN A 69 2.05 9.33 5.13
CA GLN A 69 1.21 10.14 6.01
C GLN A 69 2.03 11.02 6.97
N PHE A 70 3.12 10.46 7.51
CA PHE A 70 4.03 11.20 8.39
C PHE A 70 4.94 12.15 7.61
N ASN A 71 5.52 11.66 6.52
CA ASN A 71 6.51 12.41 5.74
C ASN A 71 5.90 13.65 5.05
N LEU A 72 4.67 13.55 4.56
CA LEU A 72 3.94 14.62 3.90
C LEU A 72 3.03 15.40 4.85
N ASP A 73 2.99 15.04 6.13
CA ASP A 73 2.08 15.60 7.14
C ASP A 73 0.61 15.59 6.71
N ALA A 74 0.17 14.45 6.15
CA ALA A 74 -1.20 14.28 5.69
C ALA A 74 -2.14 13.88 6.84
N ASP A 75 -3.41 14.25 6.70
CA ASP A 75 -4.45 13.98 7.71
C ASP A 75 -4.95 12.53 7.65
N ALA A 76 -4.92 11.93 6.45
CA ALA A 76 -5.46 10.59 6.21
C ALA A 76 -4.66 9.84 5.15
N VAL A 77 -4.95 8.53 5.04
CA VAL A 77 -4.38 7.66 4.01
C VAL A 77 -5.44 6.74 3.41
N ALA A 78 -5.24 6.35 2.15
CA ALA A 78 -5.98 5.28 1.50
C ALA A 78 -5.06 4.48 0.57
N MET A 79 -5.00 3.17 0.77
CA MET A 79 -4.24 2.23 -0.06
C MET A 79 -5.21 1.29 -0.77
N VAL A 80 -5.23 1.35 -2.10
CA VAL A 80 -6.01 0.43 -2.93
C VAL A 80 -5.24 -0.87 -3.07
N THR A 81 -5.75 -1.94 -2.50
CA THR A 81 -5.10 -3.26 -2.48
C THR A 81 -6.08 -4.36 -2.12
N ALA A 82 -5.80 -5.56 -2.54
CA ALA A 82 -6.46 -6.77 -2.04
C ALA A 82 -5.57 -7.56 -1.06
N SER A 83 -4.41 -6.98 -0.62
CA SER A 83 -3.46 -7.65 0.28
C SER A 83 -3.08 -9.04 -0.28
N HIS A 84 -3.15 -10.09 0.54
CA HIS A 84 -2.86 -11.47 0.17
C HIS A 84 -3.99 -12.19 -0.60
N ASN A 85 -5.12 -11.53 -0.87
CA ASN A 85 -6.21 -12.18 -1.62
C ASN A 85 -5.82 -12.46 -3.08
N GLU A 86 -6.50 -13.44 -3.68
CA GLU A 86 -6.34 -13.79 -5.09
C GLU A 86 -6.75 -12.64 -6.03
N ASN A 87 -6.36 -12.75 -7.30
CA ASN A 87 -6.82 -11.83 -8.33
C ASN A 87 -8.35 -11.84 -8.46
N GLY A 88 -8.93 -10.68 -8.77
CA GLY A 88 -10.38 -10.46 -8.81
C GLY A 88 -10.93 -9.81 -7.53
N TRP A 89 -10.17 -9.84 -6.43
CA TRP A 89 -10.50 -9.10 -5.22
C TRP A 89 -9.86 -7.72 -5.23
N THR A 90 -10.53 -6.77 -4.59
CA THR A 90 -9.99 -5.44 -4.28
C THR A 90 -10.55 -4.92 -2.98
N GLY A 91 -9.84 -3.99 -2.38
CA GLY A 91 -10.24 -3.30 -1.17
C GLY A 91 -9.52 -1.97 -1.03
N VAL A 92 -9.76 -1.30 0.07
CA VAL A 92 -9.06 -0.08 0.44
C VAL A 92 -8.68 -0.16 1.91
N LYS A 93 -7.38 -0.23 2.21
CA LYS A 93 -6.87 0.01 3.57
C LYS A 93 -6.88 1.52 3.79
N MET A 94 -7.45 2.02 4.89
CA MET A 94 -7.58 3.45 5.09
C MET A 94 -7.40 3.84 6.57
N GLY A 95 -7.00 5.07 6.81
CA GLY A 95 -6.80 5.60 8.15
C GLY A 95 -6.99 7.12 8.21
N ILE A 96 -7.71 7.59 9.23
CA ILE A 96 -7.93 9.01 9.53
C ILE A 96 -7.13 9.48 10.76
N LYS A 97 -6.36 8.60 11.36
CA LYS A 97 -5.40 8.89 12.42
C LYS A 97 -4.01 8.50 11.99
N LYS A 98 -3.02 9.29 12.33
CA LYS A 98 -1.63 9.03 11.92
C LYS A 98 -1.15 7.65 12.36
N GLY A 99 -0.73 6.85 11.38
CA GLY A 99 -0.15 5.52 11.58
C GLY A 99 -1.14 4.42 11.99
N LEU A 100 -2.44 4.67 11.93
CA LEU A 100 -3.47 3.71 12.30
C LEU A 100 -4.46 3.47 11.17
N THR A 101 -4.85 2.23 10.98
CA THR A 101 -6.00 1.87 10.14
C THR A 101 -7.31 2.26 10.83
N HIS A 102 -8.38 2.33 10.07
CA HIS A 102 -9.73 2.55 10.61
C HIS A 102 -10.05 1.52 11.69
N ALA A 103 -10.47 2.03 12.86
CA ALA A 103 -11.05 1.21 13.90
C ALA A 103 -12.49 0.77 13.52
N PRO A 104 -13.05 -0.27 14.18
CA PRO A 104 -14.40 -0.74 13.87
C PRO A 104 -15.48 0.34 13.87
N ASP A 105 -15.42 1.29 14.81
CA ASP A 105 -16.38 2.41 14.89
C ASP A 105 -16.21 3.39 13.74
N GLU A 106 -14.97 3.65 13.30
CA GLU A 106 -14.66 4.48 12.13
C GLU A 106 -15.17 3.81 10.84
N MET A 107 -15.01 2.49 10.71
CA MET A 107 -15.57 1.72 9.60
C MET A 107 -17.09 1.72 9.59
N LYS A 108 -17.74 1.63 10.75
CA LYS A 108 -19.19 1.71 10.88
C LYS A 108 -19.70 3.08 10.45
N GLU A 109 -19.07 4.15 10.93
CA GLU A 109 -19.39 5.53 10.54
C GLU A 109 -19.23 5.72 9.01
N LEU A 110 -18.11 5.26 8.43
CA LEU A 110 -17.88 5.33 6.98
C LEU A 110 -18.98 4.61 6.19
N LYS A 111 -19.37 3.42 6.64
CA LYS A 111 -20.48 2.66 6.04
C LYS A 111 -21.78 3.43 6.06
N GLU A 112 -22.14 4.03 7.22
CA GLU A 112 -23.36 4.82 7.37
C GLU A 112 -23.37 6.05 6.46
N ILE A 113 -22.26 6.79 6.40
CA ILE A 113 -22.09 7.95 5.50
C ILE A 113 -22.23 7.52 4.04
N THR A 114 -21.57 6.42 3.66
CA THR A 114 -21.56 5.96 2.27
C THR A 114 -22.93 5.46 1.81
N LEU A 115 -23.64 4.72 2.66
CA LEU A 115 -24.97 4.19 2.34
C LEU A 115 -26.05 5.27 2.34
N SER A 116 -25.97 6.25 3.23
CA SER A 116 -26.91 7.39 3.25
C SER A 116 -26.71 8.37 2.09
N GLN A 117 -25.56 8.32 1.41
CA GLN A 117 -25.13 9.24 0.35
C GLN A 117 -25.18 10.71 0.76
N ASN A 118 -25.16 10.98 2.06
CA ASN A 118 -25.13 12.35 2.58
C ASN A 118 -23.71 12.89 2.59
N PHE A 119 -23.19 13.15 1.39
CA PHE A 119 -21.81 13.55 1.19
C PHE A 119 -21.62 15.07 1.31
N THR A 120 -20.52 15.47 1.95
CA THR A 120 -20.03 16.84 1.86
C THR A 120 -19.68 17.16 0.40
N LYS A 121 -19.97 18.37 -0.04
CA LYS A 121 -19.55 18.88 -1.34
C LYS A 121 -18.39 19.83 -1.18
N GLY A 122 -17.45 19.83 -2.12
CA GLY A 122 -16.32 20.74 -2.13
C GLY A 122 -15.53 20.63 -3.43
N ASN A 123 -14.62 21.57 -3.62
CA ASN A 123 -13.68 21.57 -4.74
C ASN A 123 -12.29 21.27 -4.15
N GLY A 124 -11.91 20.01 -4.20
CA GLY A 124 -10.57 19.58 -3.86
C GLY A 124 -9.63 19.69 -5.05
N ASP A 125 -8.40 19.25 -4.83
CA ASP A 125 -7.37 19.21 -5.87
C ASP A 125 -6.49 17.98 -5.65
N GLU A 126 -5.58 17.71 -6.58
CA GLU A 126 -4.63 16.62 -6.45
C GLU A 126 -3.21 17.02 -6.85
N LYS A 127 -2.25 16.31 -6.29
CA LYS A 127 -0.85 16.39 -6.68
C LYS A 127 -0.26 15.01 -6.76
N TYR A 128 0.35 14.66 -7.90
CA TYR A 128 1.17 13.48 -7.99
C TYR A 128 2.55 13.74 -7.36
N ILE A 129 2.93 12.92 -6.38
CA ILE A 129 4.22 13.01 -5.69
C ILE A 129 5.22 12.10 -6.39
N LYS A 130 5.93 12.69 -7.34
CA LYS A 130 6.92 11.96 -8.15
C LYS A 130 8.02 11.36 -7.27
N ASP A 131 8.46 10.16 -7.63
CA ASP A 131 9.63 9.47 -7.04
C ASP A 131 9.52 9.22 -5.51
N PHE A 132 8.30 9.18 -4.94
CA PHE A 132 8.13 8.95 -3.50
C PHE A 132 8.69 7.59 -3.06
N ALA A 133 8.67 6.58 -3.93
CA ALA A 133 9.31 5.29 -3.69
C ALA A 133 10.81 5.42 -3.35
N LYS A 134 11.50 6.36 -3.99
CA LYS A 134 12.91 6.65 -3.70
C LYS A 134 13.08 7.21 -2.29
N VAL A 135 12.24 8.18 -1.91
CA VAL A 135 12.25 8.76 -0.55
C VAL A 135 12.07 7.69 0.51
N TYR A 136 11.11 6.78 0.32
CA TYR A 136 10.86 5.66 1.22
C TYR A 136 12.04 4.70 1.32
N LYS A 137 12.61 4.26 0.18
CA LYS A 137 13.77 3.37 0.15
C LYS A 137 14.98 4.02 0.84
N GLU A 138 15.28 5.28 0.54
CA GLU A 138 16.42 6.01 1.13
C GLU A 138 16.27 6.17 2.65
N ASP A 139 15.08 6.46 3.14
CA ASP A 139 14.81 6.57 4.57
C ASP A 139 15.10 5.24 5.29
N LEU A 140 14.59 4.13 4.78
CA LEU A 140 14.83 2.81 5.36
C LEU A 140 16.31 2.41 5.32
N ILE A 141 16.98 2.63 4.19
CA ILE A 141 18.39 2.28 4.00
C ILE A 141 19.31 3.14 4.90
N SER A 142 19.02 4.42 5.06
CA SER A 142 19.84 5.32 5.85
C SER A 142 19.81 5.01 7.34
N LYS A 143 18.67 4.55 7.84
CA LYS A 143 18.44 4.28 9.26
C LYS A 143 18.83 2.87 9.69
N ASN A 144 19.00 1.95 8.74
CA ASN A 144 19.22 0.54 9.02
C ASN A 144 20.47 0.05 8.30
N LYS A 145 21.51 -0.28 9.06
CA LYS A 145 22.74 -0.90 8.52
C LYS A 145 23.06 -2.16 9.30
N LEU A 146 23.24 -3.26 8.57
CA LEU A 146 23.63 -4.53 9.19
C LEU A 146 25.09 -4.48 9.66
N LYS A 147 25.34 -5.03 10.83
CA LYS A 147 26.70 -5.19 11.39
C LYS A 147 27.38 -6.47 10.89
N LYS A 148 26.61 -7.43 10.37
CA LYS A 148 27.09 -8.70 9.82
C LYS A 148 26.53 -8.90 8.42
N LYS A 149 27.29 -9.55 7.56
CA LYS A 149 26.82 -9.97 6.25
C LYS A 149 25.78 -11.07 6.45
N ILE A 150 24.60 -10.89 5.85
CA ILE A 150 23.50 -11.85 5.85
C ILE A 150 23.12 -12.13 4.40
N ARG A 151 23.04 -13.42 4.03
CA ARG A 151 22.47 -13.84 2.76
C ARG A 151 20.98 -14.11 2.95
N ALA A 152 20.14 -13.37 2.25
CA ALA A 152 18.70 -13.44 2.40
C ALA A 152 18.01 -13.83 1.09
N VAL A 153 17.13 -14.81 1.12
CA VAL A 153 16.15 -15.04 0.05
C VAL A 153 15.00 -14.05 0.25
N VAL A 154 14.61 -13.38 -0.83
CA VAL A 154 13.53 -12.38 -0.85
C VAL A 154 12.47 -12.84 -1.83
N ALA A 155 11.34 -13.31 -1.34
CA ALA A 155 10.24 -13.83 -2.13
C ALA A 155 9.09 -12.83 -2.16
N CYS A 156 8.69 -12.42 -3.37
CA CYS A 156 7.65 -11.41 -3.57
C CYS A 156 6.41 -11.93 -4.33
N GLY A 157 6.41 -13.22 -4.74
CA GLY A 157 5.28 -13.82 -5.47
C GLY A 157 4.82 -13.00 -6.68
N ASN A 158 5.74 -12.31 -7.35
CA ASN A 158 5.49 -11.37 -8.45
C ASN A 158 4.64 -10.13 -8.06
N GLY A 159 4.42 -9.91 -6.74
CA GLY A 159 3.68 -8.77 -6.19
C GLY A 159 4.50 -7.49 -6.09
N THR A 160 3.87 -6.46 -5.53
CA THR A 160 4.39 -5.07 -5.48
C THR A 160 5.76 -4.98 -4.79
N ALA A 161 6.02 -5.81 -3.77
CA ALA A 161 7.29 -5.79 -3.03
C ALA A 161 8.52 -6.05 -3.89
N GLY A 162 8.37 -6.66 -5.07
CA GLY A 162 9.48 -7.02 -5.96
C GLY A 162 10.35 -5.85 -6.40
N ILE A 163 9.80 -4.64 -6.53
CA ILE A 163 10.57 -3.43 -6.88
C ILE A 163 11.04 -2.63 -5.66
N PHE A 164 10.77 -3.09 -4.46
CA PHE A 164 11.15 -2.40 -3.21
C PHE A 164 12.07 -3.26 -2.34
N ALA A 165 11.65 -4.44 -1.95
CA ALA A 165 12.31 -5.26 -0.94
C ALA A 165 13.75 -5.67 -1.32
N PRO A 166 14.05 -6.13 -2.56
CA PRO A 166 15.42 -6.47 -2.93
C PRO A 166 16.38 -5.29 -2.79
N ASP A 167 15.99 -4.10 -3.27
CA ASP A 167 16.82 -2.90 -3.23
C ASP A 167 17.07 -2.43 -1.79
N ILE A 168 16.03 -2.44 -0.95
CA ILE A 168 16.13 -2.03 0.45
C ILE A 168 17.06 -2.98 1.21
N LEU A 169 16.89 -4.30 1.05
CA LEU A 169 17.72 -5.30 1.74
C LEU A 169 19.18 -5.24 1.27
N ARG A 170 19.44 -5.07 -0.02
CA ARG A 170 20.81 -4.79 -0.51
C ARG A 170 21.37 -3.50 0.07
N GLY A 171 20.57 -2.46 0.10
CA GLY A 171 20.95 -1.14 0.62
C GLY A 171 21.35 -1.15 2.10
N ILE A 172 20.74 -2.02 2.92
CA ILE A 172 21.10 -2.18 4.34
C ILE A 172 22.27 -3.14 4.56
N GLY A 173 22.72 -3.88 3.52
CA GLY A 173 23.91 -4.73 3.57
C GLY A 173 23.67 -6.23 3.44
N CYS A 174 22.46 -6.69 3.04
CA CYS A 174 22.20 -8.09 2.71
C CYS A 174 22.81 -8.47 1.36
N GLU A 175 23.26 -9.73 1.25
CA GLU A 175 23.41 -10.42 -0.02
C GLU A 175 22.05 -11.03 -0.38
N VAL A 176 21.39 -10.50 -1.43
CA VAL A 176 20.01 -10.85 -1.75
C VAL A 176 19.93 -11.88 -2.86
N VAL A 177 19.21 -12.96 -2.61
CA VAL A 177 18.74 -13.93 -3.60
C VAL A 177 17.26 -13.64 -3.87
N GLU A 178 16.96 -13.18 -5.08
CA GLU A 178 15.59 -12.86 -5.47
C GLU A 178 14.82 -14.14 -5.83
N LEU A 179 13.59 -14.23 -5.34
CA LEU A 179 12.64 -15.28 -5.68
C LEU A 179 11.31 -14.62 -6.09
N ASP A 180 10.99 -14.74 -7.38
CA ASP A 180 9.76 -14.20 -7.97
C ASP A 180 9.52 -12.70 -7.66
N CYS A 181 10.58 -11.89 -7.86
CA CYS A 181 10.56 -10.44 -7.61
C CYS A 181 10.19 -9.59 -8.83
N ASN A 182 10.14 -10.18 -10.04
CA ASN A 182 9.65 -9.47 -11.22
C ASN A 182 8.15 -9.26 -11.11
N LEU A 183 7.67 -8.04 -11.39
CA LEU A 183 6.26 -7.73 -11.35
C LEU A 183 5.48 -8.50 -12.42
N ASP A 184 4.47 -9.25 -12.00
CA ASP A 184 3.49 -9.89 -12.89
C ASP A 184 2.14 -10.01 -12.16
N TRP A 185 1.16 -9.22 -12.58
CA TRP A 185 -0.17 -9.20 -11.94
C TRP A 185 -0.97 -10.49 -12.11
N ASN A 186 -0.53 -11.43 -12.94
CA ASN A 186 -1.17 -12.74 -13.07
C ASN A 186 -0.75 -13.71 -11.95
N PHE A 187 0.32 -13.39 -11.21
CA PHE A 187 0.89 -14.25 -10.17
C PHE A 187 1.10 -15.69 -10.64
N PRO A 188 1.96 -15.91 -11.68
CA PRO A 188 1.95 -17.15 -12.47
C PRO A 188 2.40 -18.39 -11.73
N LYS A 189 3.02 -18.27 -10.57
CA LYS A 189 3.54 -19.43 -9.82
C LYS A 189 2.68 -19.75 -8.60
N TYR A 190 2.35 -18.76 -7.81
CA TYR A 190 1.50 -18.83 -6.64
C TYR A 190 1.00 -17.42 -6.29
N ASN A 191 -0.09 -17.36 -5.55
CA ASN A 191 -0.56 -16.09 -5.04
C ASN A 191 0.47 -15.52 -4.03
N PRO A 192 0.82 -14.22 -4.07
CA PRO A 192 1.72 -13.61 -3.09
C PRO A 192 1.07 -13.57 -1.71
N ASN A 193 1.20 -14.67 -1.00
CA ASN A 193 0.68 -14.86 0.35
C ASN A 193 1.68 -15.67 1.18
N PRO A 194 2.47 -15.05 2.09
CA PRO A 194 3.44 -15.76 2.92
C PRO A 194 2.85 -16.80 3.87
N GLU A 195 1.53 -16.82 4.06
CA GLU A 195 0.85 -17.89 4.81
C GLU A 195 0.56 -19.13 3.95
N ASP A 196 0.68 -19.02 2.62
CA ASP A 196 0.46 -20.11 1.69
C ASP A 196 1.63 -21.09 1.70
N LEU A 197 1.33 -22.40 1.79
CA LEU A 197 2.33 -23.44 1.81
C LEU A 197 3.16 -23.50 0.52
N GLU A 198 2.60 -23.17 -0.64
CA GLU A 198 3.35 -23.14 -1.89
C GLU A 198 4.46 -22.10 -1.84
N MET A 199 4.15 -20.87 -1.41
CA MET A 199 5.14 -19.82 -1.23
C MET A 199 6.16 -20.15 -0.15
N LEU A 200 5.71 -20.67 1.00
CA LEU A 200 6.61 -21.07 2.09
C LEU A 200 7.58 -22.19 1.65
N HIS A 201 7.11 -23.19 0.93
CA HIS A 201 7.97 -24.27 0.41
C HIS A 201 8.97 -23.74 -0.62
N ALA A 202 8.57 -22.82 -1.49
CA ALA A 202 9.48 -22.17 -2.44
C ALA A 202 10.59 -21.39 -1.72
N ILE A 203 10.25 -20.65 -0.66
CA ILE A 203 11.24 -19.94 0.19
C ILE A 203 12.20 -20.92 0.84
N VAL A 204 11.68 -21.97 1.51
CA VAL A 204 12.52 -23.00 2.20
C VAL A 204 13.47 -23.70 1.22
N LYS A 205 12.97 -24.04 0.02
CA LYS A 205 13.79 -24.64 -1.03
C LYS A 205 14.91 -23.67 -1.46
N SER A 206 14.57 -22.44 -1.76
CA SER A 206 15.55 -21.42 -2.19
C SER A 206 16.60 -21.12 -1.12
N VAL A 207 16.19 -21.05 0.17
CA VAL A 207 17.13 -20.86 1.30
C VAL A 207 18.14 -21.97 1.34
N LYS A 208 17.71 -23.24 1.22
CA LYS A 208 18.61 -24.42 1.24
C LYS A 208 19.54 -24.46 0.02
N GLU A 209 19.02 -24.25 -1.18
CA GLU A 209 19.79 -24.30 -2.43
C GLU A 209 20.86 -23.21 -2.51
N ASN A 210 20.61 -22.05 -1.93
CA ASN A 210 21.52 -20.91 -1.95
C ASN A 210 22.36 -20.76 -0.67
N ASN A 211 22.26 -21.70 0.30
CA ASN A 211 22.88 -21.59 1.61
C ASN A 211 22.62 -20.21 2.25
N ALA A 212 21.38 -19.74 2.17
CA ALA A 212 20.99 -18.46 2.75
C ALA A 212 20.74 -18.59 4.26
N ASP A 213 20.97 -17.50 4.98
CA ASP A 213 20.79 -17.45 6.44
C ASP A 213 19.32 -17.30 6.81
N ILE A 214 18.52 -16.66 5.94
CA ILE A 214 17.11 -16.33 6.18
C ILE A 214 16.33 -16.21 4.88
N GLY A 215 15.00 -16.42 4.94
CA GLY A 215 14.05 -16.13 3.86
C GLY A 215 12.99 -15.16 4.33
N PHE A 216 12.66 -14.17 3.49
CA PHE A 216 11.56 -13.24 3.67
C PHE A 216 10.50 -13.49 2.61
N GLY A 217 9.22 -13.54 3.02
CA GLY A 217 8.06 -13.55 2.13
C GLY A 217 7.28 -12.26 2.29
N PHE A 218 6.84 -11.70 1.17
CA PHE A 218 6.01 -10.49 1.11
C PHE A 218 4.71 -10.80 0.39
N ASP A 219 3.60 -10.29 0.91
CA ASP A 219 2.31 -10.40 0.25
C ASP A 219 2.12 -9.41 -0.90
N GLY A 220 0.92 -9.36 -1.47
CA GLY A 220 0.64 -8.58 -2.68
C GLY A 220 0.89 -7.07 -2.55
N ASP A 221 0.79 -6.51 -1.36
CA ASP A 221 1.04 -5.09 -1.08
C ASP A 221 2.21 -4.83 -0.13
N GLY A 222 3.01 -5.87 0.13
CA GLY A 222 4.34 -5.76 0.71
C GLY A 222 4.40 -5.65 2.23
N ASP A 223 3.45 -6.25 2.92
CA ASP A 223 3.49 -6.47 4.36
C ASP A 223 3.65 -7.94 4.73
#